data_38f42deac4a3c4d896ec7fd53db964a3
#
_entry.id   38f42deac4a3c4d896ec7fd53db964a3
#
_cell.length_a   1.000
_cell.length_b   1.000
_cell.length_c   1.000
_cell.angle_alpha   90.00
_cell.angle_beta   90.00
_cell.angle_gamma   90.00
#
_symmetry.space_group_name_H-M   'P 1'
#
loop_
_entity.id
_entity.type
_entity.pdbx_description
1 polymer ?
#
loop_
_entity_poly.entity_id
_entity_poly.type
_entity_poly.pdbx_seq_one_letter_code
_entity_poly.pdbx_strand_id
1 'polypeptide(L)'
;MVLRSALRVKQNRPQEKLPVHQPICYGEFSPCGDRLPARADTMHTPLFMIATGLASYLIGAIPFGFLIARLRGVDIRAVGSRNIGATNVFRSVGKGWGIATFLLDMGKGWCGAVVVPALAARLLGGTLGERAAEWSLLGGVCAVAGHTWPVYLGFRGGKGVATSAGMLLGVAPAAVALALAGWLAALLVSRTVSLASILAAVVLGLAIWFPPFRPAHGWLPPLVLTLLAGLVIARHRANIRRLRAGTEPRLAFGRRAPSPETPPT
;
A
#
# COMPACT_ATOMS: atom_id res chain seq x y z
N MET A 1 74.33 -58.41 -15.04
CA MET A 1 74.07 -59.43 -16.03
C MET A 1 72.59 -59.64 -15.98
N VAL A 2 71.91 -59.56 -17.04
CA VAL A 2 70.44 -59.76 -17.12
C VAL A 2 69.58 -58.71 -16.39
N LEU A 3 68.65 -58.10 -17.13
CA LEU A 3 67.60 -57.13 -16.81
C LEU A 3 67.86 -55.65 -17.13
N ARG A 4 67.94 -55.36 -18.44
CA ARG A 4 67.70 -54.06 -19.02
C ARG A 4 67.14 -54.19 -20.42
N SER A 5 65.94 -54.70 -20.58
CA SER A 5 65.28 -54.71 -21.90
C SER A 5 63.75 -54.95 -21.77
N ALA A 6 63.00 -54.11 -21.14
CA ALA A 6 61.54 -54.21 -21.23
C ALA A 6 60.83 -52.95 -20.71
N LEU A 7 61.13 -51.78 -21.24
CA LEU A 7 60.34 -50.61 -20.96
C LEU A 7 60.42 -49.54 -22.09
N ARG A 8 60.01 -49.96 -23.27
CA ARG A 8 59.85 -49.00 -24.38
C ARG A 8 58.81 -49.47 -25.39
N VAL A 9 57.57 -49.60 -24.98
CA VAL A 9 56.44 -49.57 -25.94
C VAL A 9 55.20 -49.21 -25.10
N LYS A 10 54.72 -48.02 -25.23
CA LYS A 10 53.30 -47.59 -25.22
C LYS A 10 53.17 -46.16 -24.76
N GLN A 11 53.53 -45.26 -25.60
CA GLN A 11 53.01 -43.89 -25.55
C GLN A 11 52.57 -43.52 -26.92
N ASN A 12 51.34 -43.83 -27.30
CA ASN A 12 50.56 -43.22 -28.35
C ASN A 12 49.13 -43.71 -28.18
N ARG A 13 48.42 -43.12 -27.18
CA ARG A 13 46.96 -43.06 -27.24
C ARG A 13 46.56 -41.61 -27.51
N PRO A 14 45.69 -41.36 -28.51
CA PRO A 14 45.14 -40.06 -28.71
C PRO A 14 44.34 -39.69 -27.47
N GLN A 15 44.52 -38.49 -26.96
CA GLN A 15 43.69 -37.91 -25.92
C GLN A 15 42.27 -37.73 -26.49
N GLU A 16 41.38 -38.61 -26.08
CA GLU A 16 39.96 -38.46 -26.30
C GLU A 16 39.53 -37.20 -25.52
N LYS A 17 39.17 -36.13 -26.27
CA LYS A 17 38.63 -34.91 -25.71
C LYS A 17 37.29 -35.26 -25.08
N LEU A 18 37.22 -35.22 -23.75
CA LEU A 18 35.97 -35.27 -23.01
C LEU A 18 35.00 -34.21 -23.54
N PRO A 19 33.74 -34.56 -23.80
CA PRO A 19 32.77 -33.60 -24.27
C PRO A 19 32.54 -32.58 -23.15
N VAL A 20 32.67 -31.29 -23.48
CA VAL A 20 32.31 -30.17 -22.68
C VAL A 20 30.85 -30.37 -22.28
N HIS A 21 30.58 -30.48 -20.99
CA HIS A 21 29.23 -30.52 -20.42
C HIS A 21 28.44 -29.34 -20.95
N GLN A 22 27.60 -29.59 -21.96
CA GLN A 22 26.51 -28.67 -22.31
C GLN A 22 25.49 -28.73 -21.16
N PRO A 23 24.99 -27.61 -20.66
CA PRO A 23 23.92 -27.63 -19.67
C PRO A 23 22.69 -28.29 -20.30
N ILE A 24 22.19 -29.35 -19.66
CA ILE A 24 20.97 -30.06 -20.03
C ILE A 24 19.80 -29.09 -19.80
N CYS A 25 19.31 -28.50 -20.88
CA CYS A 25 18.01 -27.84 -20.87
C CYS A 25 16.93 -28.93 -20.79
N TYR A 26 16.33 -29.12 -19.62
CA TYR A 26 15.08 -29.86 -19.49
C TYR A 26 13.93 -29.00 -20.04
N GLY A 27 13.33 -29.43 -21.12
CA GLY A 27 12.14 -28.80 -21.69
C GLY A 27 12.16 -28.76 -23.22
N GLU A 28 11.21 -29.44 -23.78
CA GLU A 28 10.94 -29.74 -25.19
C GLU A 28 11.36 -28.68 -26.21
N PHE A 29 11.95 -29.18 -27.30
CA PHE A 29 12.17 -28.61 -28.61
C PHE A 29 11.46 -27.29 -28.92
N SER A 30 12.20 -26.19 -28.84
CA SER A 30 12.01 -25.05 -29.72
C SER A 30 13.38 -24.54 -30.17
N PRO A 31 13.61 -24.36 -31.48
CA PRO A 31 14.86 -23.81 -31.95
C PRO A 31 15.05 -22.42 -31.34
N CYS A 32 16.28 -22.18 -30.89
CA CYS A 32 16.74 -20.89 -30.40
C CYS A 32 16.81 -19.91 -31.57
N GLY A 33 15.70 -19.35 -31.91
CA GLY A 33 15.51 -18.37 -32.95
C GLY A 33 14.12 -17.81 -32.84
N ASP A 34 14.01 -16.53 -32.57
CA ASP A 34 12.78 -15.74 -32.50
C ASP A 34 12.01 -15.84 -31.19
N ARG A 35 12.63 -15.46 -30.05
CA ARG A 35 11.86 -14.64 -29.12
C ARG A 35 11.59 -13.34 -29.87
N LEU A 36 10.47 -13.30 -30.57
CA LEU A 36 9.86 -12.04 -30.93
C LEU A 36 9.92 -11.20 -29.64
N PRO A 37 10.45 -9.96 -29.67
CA PRO A 37 10.37 -9.10 -28.53
C PRO A 37 8.90 -9.11 -28.13
N ALA A 38 8.61 -9.45 -26.88
CA ALA A 38 7.25 -9.40 -26.36
C ALA A 38 6.70 -8.08 -26.88
N ARG A 39 5.70 -8.18 -27.75
CA ARG A 39 5.08 -7.03 -28.41
C ARG A 39 4.69 -6.12 -27.27
N ALA A 40 5.54 -5.17 -26.97
CA ALA A 40 5.32 -4.24 -25.90
C ALA A 40 3.95 -3.65 -26.20
N ASP A 41 2.97 -3.90 -25.34
CA ASP A 41 1.60 -3.43 -25.45
C ASP A 41 1.56 -1.90 -25.29
N THR A 42 2.25 -1.20 -26.20
CA THR A 42 2.33 0.26 -26.20
C THR A 42 1.00 0.90 -26.58
N MET A 43 0.14 0.17 -27.28
CA MET A 43 -1.13 0.71 -27.77
C MET A 43 -2.20 0.83 -26.66
N HIS A 44 -2.14 0.02 -25.61
CA HIS A 44 -3.15 0.03 -24.55
C HIS A 44 -2.70 0.74 -23.26
N THR A 45 -1.43 1.16 -23.19
CA THR A 45 -0.89 1.80 -21.97
C THR A 45 -1.70 3.02 -21.50
N PRO A 46 -2.09 4.00 -22.35
CA PRO A 46 -2.88 5.15 -21.91
C PRO A 46 -4.28 4.76 -21.43
N LEU A 47 -4.96 3.86 -22.15
CA LEU A 47 -6.28 3.36 -21.76
C LEU A 47 -6.20 2.62 -20.42
N PHE A 48 -5.19 1.79 -20.24
CA PHE A 48 -4.95 1.06 -18.99
C PHE A 48 -4.69 2.01 -17.81
N MET A 49 -3.88 3.06 -18.01
CA MET A 49 -3.63 4.09 -17.00
C MET A 49 -4.91 4.82 -16.60
N ILE A 50 -5.70 5.25 -17.58
CA ILE A 50 -6.95 5.97 -17.36
C ILE A 50 -7.97 5.06 -16.64
N ALA A 51 -8.15 3.84 -17.11
CA ALA A 51 -9.08 2.88 -16.51
C ALA A 51 -8.70 2.55 -15.06
N THR A 52 -7.42 2.23 -14.82
CA THR A 52 -6.90 1.94 -13.47
C THR A 52 -7.03 3.16 -12.56
N GLY A 53 -6.60 4.32 -13.01
CA GLY A 53 -6.65 5.55 -12.22
C GLY A 53 -8.07 5.95 -11.85
N LEU A 54 -8.98 5.99 -12.82
CA LEU A 54 -10.37 6.39 -12.63
C LEU A 54 -11.13 5.39 -11.73
N ALA A 55 -11.02 4.09 -12.01
CA ALA A 55 -11.69 3.08 -11.21
C ALA A 55 -11.18 3.07 -9.76
N SER A 56 -9.87 3.17 -9.55
CA SER A 56 -9.28 3.24 -8.20
C SER A 56 -9.70 4.53 -7.47
N TYR A 57 -9.76 5.66 -8.16
CA TYR A 57 -10.25 6.91 -7.58
C TYR A 57 -11.72 6.79 -7.15
N LEU A 58 -12.59 6.25 -7.98
CA LEU A 58 -14.02 6.09 -7.67
C LEU A 58 -14.25 5.14 -6.49
N ILE A 59 -13.54 4.00 -6.44
CA ILE A 59 -13.57 3.08 -5.30
C ILE A 59 -13.04 3.78 -4.04
N GLY A 60 -11.92 4.47 -4.15
CA GLY A 60 -11.35 5.27 -3.07
C GLY A 60 -12.28 6.34 -2.55
N ALA A 61 -13.09 6.94 -3.42
CA ALA A 61 -14.04 8.00 -3.10
C ALA A 61 -15.25 7.51 -2.30
N ILE A 62 -15.54 6.19 -2.22
CA ILE A 62 -16.64 5.66 -1.40
C ILE A 62 -16.44 6.10 0.05
N PRO A 63 -17.37 6.89 0.63
CA PRO A 63 -17.16 7.52 1.93
C PRO A 63 -17.73 6.66 3.06
N PHE A 64 -17.10 5.51 3.34
CA PHE A 64 -17.63 4.51 4.29
C PHE A 64 -17.97 5.09 5.65
N GLY A 65 -17.13 5.95 6.21
CA GLY A 65 -17.42 6.55 7.52
C GLY A 65 -18.63 7.47 7.52
N PHE A 66 -18.89 8.17 6.42
CA PHE A 66 -20.12 8.95 6.25
C PHE A 66 -21.35 8.05 6.11
N LEU A 67 -21.26 7.00 5.28
CA LEU A 67 -22.35 6.04 5.07
C LEU A 67 -22.72 5.31 6.35
N ILE A 68 -21.74 4.79 7.09
CA ILE A 68 -21.94 4.09 8.35
C ILE A 68 -22.59 5.03 9.39
N ALA A 69 -22.07 6.24 9.53
CA ALA A 69 -22.64 7.20 10.48
C ALA A 69 -24.09 7.57 10.10
N ARG A 70 -24.36 7.76 8.80
CA ARG A 70 -25.71 8.06 8.31
C ARG A 70 -26.69 6.92 8.57
N LEU A 71 -26.27 5.66 8.39
CA LEU A 71 -27.07 4.46 8.75
C LEU A 71 -27.39 4.41 10.25
N ARG A 72 -26.58 5.06 11.08
CA ARG A 72 -26.79 5.17 12.54
C ARG A 72 -27.50 6.47 12.95
N GLY A 73 -28.06 7.24 12.01
CA GLY A 73 -28.76 8.47 12.28
C GLY A 73 -27.89 9.68 12.63
N VAL A 74 -26.55 9.58 12.42
CA VAL A 74 -25.59 10.62 12.80
C VAL A 74 -25.00 11.30 11.55
N ASP A 75 -25.06 12.63 11.45
CA ASP A 75 -24.24 13.36 10.48
C ASP A 75 -22.82 13.57 11.06
N ILE A 76 -21.90 12.70 10.64
CA ILE A 76 -20.51 12.73 11.10
C ILE A 76 -19.77 14.03 10.78
N ARG A 77 -20.27 14.83 9.84
CA ARG A 77 -19.71 16.13 9.46
C ARG A 77 -20.13 17.25 10.40
N ALA A 78 -21.18 17.02 11.23
CA ALA A 78 -21.66 17.96 12.22
C ALA A 78 -21.09 17.71 13.62
N VAL A 79 -20.58 16.48 13.90
CA VAL A 79 -20.18 16.06 15.24
C VAL A 79 -18.68 15.79 15.38
N GLY A 80 -18.17 15.91 16.58
CA GLY A 80 -16.78 15.62 16.95
C GLY A 80 -15.77 16.43 16.15
N SER A 81 -14.83 15.74 15.49
CA SER A 81 -13.83 16.41 14.64
C SER A 81 -14.36 16.86 13.28
N ARG A 82 -15.60 16.58 12.97
CA ARG A 82 -16.29 16.83 11.68
C ARG A 82 -15.61 16.17 10.48
N ASN A 83 -14.74 15.19 10.73
CA ASN A 83 -14.06 14.41 9.71
C ASN A 83 -14.78 13.08 9.51
N ILE A 84 -14.88 12.61 8.26
CA ILE A 84 -15.54 11.34 7.90
C ILE A 84 -14.74 10.09 8.28
N GLY A 85 -13.49 10.22 8.74
CA GLY A 85 -12.58 9.10 8.99
C GLY A 85 -12.93 8.30 10.26
N ALA A 86 -12.42 7.08 10.31
CA ALA A 86 -12.67 6.06 11.32
C ALA A 86 -12.56 6.54 12.79
N THR A 87 -11.60 7.41 13.11
CA THR A 87 -11.42 7.92 14.48
C THR A 87 -12.61 8.77 14.95
N ASN A 88 -13.22 9.55 14.05
CA ASN A 88 -14.41 10.33 14.40
C ASN A 88 -15.62 9.41 14.55
N VAL A 89 -15.80 8.44 13.66
CA VAL A 89 -16.85 7.42 13.76
C VAL A 89 -16.71 6.62 15.07
N PHE A 90 -15.50 6.21 15.43
CA PHE A 90 -15.20 5.49 16.67
C PHE A 90 -15.66 6.26 17.92
N ARG A 91 -15.47 7.59 17.93
CA ARG A 91 -15.81 8.45 19.07
C ARG A 91 -17.29 8.84 19.11
N SER A 92 -17.88 9.13 17.95
CA SER A 92 -19.20 9.74 17.84
C SER A 92 -20.33 8.76 17.54
N VAL A 93 -20.02 7.58 16.96
CA VAL A 93 -21.03 6.57 16.58
C VAL A 93 -20.86 5.28 17.38
N GLY A 94 -19.60 4.89 17.65
CA GLY A 94 -19.29 3.72 18.46
C GLY A 94 -18.02 2.99 18.00
N LYS A 95 -17.43 2.25 18.95
CA LYS A 95 -16.13 1.60 18.74
C LYS A 95 -16.14 0.61 17.56
N GLY A 96 -17.14 -0.29 17.49
CA GLY A 96 -17.24 -1.28 16.42
C GLY A 96 -17.42 -0.64 15.05
N TRP A 97 -18.24 0.42 14.95
CA TRP A 97 -18.46 1.16 13.71
C TRP A 97 -17.22 1.91 13.24
N GLY A 98 -16.42 2.43 14.19
CA GLY A 98 -15.13 3.02 13.88
C GLY A 98 -14.13 2.01 13.34
N ILE A 99 -14.08 0.80 13.92
CA ILE A 99 -13.23 -0.30 13.41
C ILE A 99 -13.70 -0.73 12.02
N ALA A 100 -15.00 -0.93 11.82
CA ALA A 100 -15.55 -1.26 10.51
C ALA A 100 -15.19 -0.21 9.45
N THR A 101 -15.32 1.09 9.78
CA THR A 101 -14.90 2.20 8.92
C THR A 101 -13.41 2.10 8.58
N PHE A 102 -12.56 1.82 9.57
CA PHE A 102 -11.11 1.68 9.36
C PHE A 102 -10.79 0.55 8.38
N LEU A 103 -11.39 -0.62 8.59
CA LEU A 103 -11.16 -1.80 7.74
C LEU A 103 -11.67 -1.59 6.31
N LEU A 104 -12.83 -0.98 6.13
CA LEU A 104 -13.38 -0.66 4.81
C LEU A 104 -12.54 0.41 4.08
N ASP A 105 -12.09 1.46 4.79
CA ASP A 105 -11.21 2.47 4.21
C ASP A 105 -9.83 1.91 3.86
N MET A 106 -9.31 0.95 4.64
CA MET A 106 -8.09 0.21 4.33
C MET A 106 -8.30 -0.72 3.13
N GLY A 107 -9.41 -1.46 3.13
CA GLY A 107 -9.77 -2.38 2.05
C GLY A 107 -9.88 -1.68 0.70
N LYS A 108 -10.50 -0.50 0.62
CA LYS A 108 -10.58 0.24 -0.65
C LYS A 108 -9.22 0.72 -1.16
N GLY A 109 -8.29 1.05 -0.26
CA GLY A 109 -6.91 1.39 -0.62
C GLY A 109 -6.16 0.18 -1.19
N TRP A 110 -6.30 -0.98 -0.56
CA TRP A 110 -5.75 -2.23 -1.06
C TRP A 110 -6.38 -2.65 -2.40
N CYS A 111 -7.70 -2.56 -2.52
CA CYS A 111 -8.40 -2.81 -3.78
C CYS A 111 -7.87 -1.93 -4.92
N GLY A 112 -7.69 -0.63 -4.67
CA GLY A 112 -7.15 0.29 -5.66
C GLY A 112 -5.71 -0.06 -6.09
N ALA A 113 -4.89 -0.53 -5.16
CA ALA A 113 -3.50 -0.89 -5.44
C ALA A 113 -3.31 -2.28 -6.06
N VAL A 114 -4.18 -3.25 -5.74
CA VAL A 114 -3.98 -4.66 -6.13
C VAL A 114 -5.07 -5.15 -7.08
N VAL A 115 -6.33 -5.02 -6.68
CA VAL A 115 -7.44 -5.64 -7.42
C VAL A 115 -7.72 -4.89 -8.73
N VAL A 116 -7.79 -3.56 -8.66
CA VAL A 116 -8.15 -2.76 -9.84
C VAL A 116 -7.13 -2.87 -10.97
N PRO A 117 -5.80 -2.74 -10.74
CA PRO A 117 -4.82 -2.94 -11.81
C PRO A 117 -4.86 -4.34 -12.40
N ALA A 118 -5.01 -5.38 -11.55
CA ALA A 118 -5.09 -6.77 -12.01
C ALA A 118 -6.35 -7.02 -12.86
N LEU A 119 -7.49 -6.47 -12.45
CA LEU A 119 -8.73 -6.58 -13.21
C LEU A 119 -8.67 -5.80 -14.52
N ALA A 120 -8.13 -4.57 -14.50
CA ALA A 120 -7.94 -3.78 -15.71
C ALA A 120 -7.04 -4.49 -16.73
N ALA A 121 -5.93 -5.08 -16.28
CA ALA A 121 -5.06 -5.88 -17.14
C ALA A 121 -5.82 -7.03 -17.79
N ARG A 122 -6.58 -7.77 -16.99
CA ARG A 122 -7.36 -8.92 -17.48
C ARG A 122 -8.43 -8.52 -18.50
N LEU A 123 -9.16 -7.44 -18.23
CA LEU A 123 -10.25 -6.96 -19.10
C LEU A 123 -9.74 -6.35 -20.42
N LEU A 124 -8.56 -5.75 -20.40
CA LEU A 124 -7.94 -5.15 -21.59
C LEU A 124 -7.02 -6.11 -22.36
N GLY A 125 -7.04 -7.41 -22.00
CA GLY A 125 -6.28 -8.45 -22.70
C GLY A 125 -4.77 -8.40 -22.50
N GLY A 126 -4.31 -7.74 -21.41
CA GLY A 126 -2.91 -7.60 -21.08
C GLY A 126 -2.49 -8.30 -19.77
N THR A 127 -1.25 -8.09 -19.39
CA THR A 127 -0.69 -8.51 -18.10
C THR A 127 -0.03 -7.32 -17.42
N LEU A 128 0.12 -7.38 -16.09
CA LEU A 128 0.84 -6.32 -15.36
C LEU A 128 2.34 -6.33 -15.66
N GLY A 129 2.88 -7.51 -16.00
CA GLY A 129 4.29 -7.71 -16.35
C GLY A 129 5.26 -7.13 -15.32
N GLU A 130 6.41 -6.67 -15.80
CA GLU A 130 7.45 -6.07 -14.95
C GLU A 130 7.02 -4.73 -14.32
N ARG A 131 5.97 -4.09 -14.84
CA ARG A 131 5.44 -2.81 -14.36
C ARG A 131 4.36 -2.96 -13.28
N ALA A 132 4.13 -4.16 -12.74
CA ALA A 132 3.10 -4.42 -11.73
C ALA A 132 3.18 -3.46 -10.53
N ALA A 133 4.39 -3.18 -10.05
CA ALA A 133 4.61 -2.26 -8.93
C ALA A 133 4.20 -0.81 -9.27
N GLU A 134 4.44 -0.36 -10.49
CA GLU A 134 4.04 0.99 -10.95
C GLU A 134 2.52 1.11 -11.06
N TRP A 135 1.85 0.08 -11.58
CA TRP A 135 0.39 0.04 -11.68
C TRP A 135 -0.27 -0.01 -10.32
N SER A 136 0.29 -0.78 -9.38
CA SER A 136 -0.16 -0.82 -7.98
C SER A 136 0.01 0.54 -7.30
N LEU A 137 1.12 1.22 -7.54
CA LEU A 137 1.37 2.57 -7.04
C LEU A 137 0.35 3.57 -7.59
N LEU A 138 0.12 3.57 -8.91
CA LEU A 138 -0.87 4.44 -9.57
C LEU A 138 -2.27 4.23 -8.97
N GLY A 139 -2.76 3.00 -8.97
CA GLY A 139 -4.08 2.67 -8.45
C GLY A 139 -4.23 3.04 -6.98
N GLY A 140 -3.23 2.72 -6.16
CA GLY A 140 -3.22 3.06 -4.74
C GLY A 140 -3.25 4.57 -4.47
N VAL A 141 -2.44 5.36 -5.17
CA VAL A 141 -2.42 6.83 -5.07
C VAL A 141 -3.77 7.41 -5.48
N CYS A 142 -4.35 6.92 -6.57
CA CYS A 142 -5.68 7.35 -7.02
C CYS A 142 -6.77 7.01 -5.98
N ALA A 143 -6.71 5.83 -5.33
CA ALA A 143 -7.63 5.48 -4.25
C ALA A 143 -7.49 6.39 -3.03
N VAL A 144 -6.27 6.76 -2.64
CA VAL A 144 -6.03 7.73 -1.55
C VAL A 144 -6.53 9.13 -1.94
N ALA A 145 -6.31 9.55 -3.18
CA ALA A 145 -6.86 10.80 -3.70
C ALA A 145 -8.40 10.80 -3.64
N GLY A 146 -9.05 9.70 -4.05
CA GLY A 146 -10.50 9.51 -3.94
C GLY A 146 -11.01 9.63 -2.50
N HIS A 147 -10.33 9.00 -1.53
CA HIS A 147 -10.70 9.14 -0.12
C HIS A 147 -10.52 10.56 0.41
N THR A 148 -9.49 11.26 -0.04
CA THR A 148 -9.13 12.61 0.45
C THR A 148 -9.99 13.69 -0.18
N TRP A 149 -10.34 13.52 -1.45
CA TRP A 149 -11.18 14.41 -2.24
C TRP A 149 -12.29 13.61 -2.95
N PRO A 150 -13.25 13.04 -2.21
CA PRO A 150 -14.29 12.20 -2.79
C PRO A 150 -15.28 13.04 -3.61
N VAL A 151 -15.48 12.65 -4.87
CA VAL A 151 -16.47 13.28 -5.74
C VAL A 151 -17.88 13.20 -5.14
N TYR A 152 -18.21 12.11 -4.46
CA TYR A 152 -19.52 11.88 -3.84
C TYR A 152 -19.86 12.83 -2.68
N LEU A 153 -18.86 13.52 -2.12
CA LEU A 153 -19.03 14.46 -1.00
C LEU A 153 -18.52 15.89 -1.34
N GLY A 154 -18.54 16.26 -2.63
CA GLY A 154 -18.06 17.59 -3.06
C GLY A 154 -16.61 17.84 -2.69
N PHE A 155 -15.76 16.82 -2.85
CA PHE A 155 -14.32 16.86 -2.62
C PHE A 155 -13.89 17.14 -1.16
N ARG A 156 -14.78 16.89 -0.18
CA ARG A 156 -14.53 17.09 1.26
C ARG A 156 -14.42 15.74 1.97
N GLY A 157 -13.26 15.12 1.93
CA GLY A 157 -13.03 13.79 2.44
C GLY A 157 -12.18 13.68 3.71
N GLY A 158 -11.64 12.48 3.91
CA GLY A 158 -10.83 12.12 5.07
C GLY A 158 -9.37 12.58 4.99
N LYS A 159 -8.52 11.95 5.80
CA LYS A 159 -7.07 12.25 5.89
C LYS A 159 -6.20 11.25 5.12
N GLY A 160 -6.77 10.15 4.67
CA GLY A 160 -6.09 9.14 3.89
C GLY A 160 -5.32 8.08 4.67
N VAL A 161 -5.24 8.15 6.02
CA VAL A 161 -4.39 7.23 6.82
C VAL A 161 -4.72 5.76 6.58
N ALA A 162 -5.97 5.35 6.77
CA ALA A 162 -6.39 3.96 6.61
C ALA A 162 -6.25 3.51 5.13
N THR A 163 -6.64 4.38 4.19
CA THR A 163 -6.55 4.10 2.76
C THR A 163 -5.10 3.99 2.29
N SER A 164 -4.19 4.84 2.82
CA SER A 164 -2.76 4.71 2.57
C SER A 164 -2.18 3.43 3.16
N ALA A 165 -2.60 3.04 4.37
CA ALA A 165 -2.17 1.78 4.96
C ALA A 165 -2.60 0.58 4.08
N GLY A 166 -3.83 0.59 3.57
CA GLY A 166 -4.31 -0.45 2.64
C GLY A 166 -3.54 -0.50 1.32
N MET A 167 -3.33 0.65 0.68
CA MET A 167 -2.49 0.76 -0.50
C MET A 167 -1.08 0.18 -0.26
N LEU A 168 -0.45 0.59 0.84
CA LEU A 168 0.91 0.19 1.17
C LEU A 168 1.04 -1.30 1.51
N LEU A 169 -0.01 -1.95 2.01
CA LEU A 169 -0.04 -3.43 2.14
C LEU A 169 0.18 -4.12 0.79
N GLY A 170 -0.28 -3.52 -0.32
CA GLY A 170 -0.06 -4.03 -1.66
C GLY A 170 1.29 -3.64 -2.29
N VAL A 171 1.86 -2.50 -1.86
CA VAL A 171 3.04 -1.90 -2.52
C VAL A 171 4.33 -2.08 -1.72
N ALA A 172 4.26 -1.96 -0.39
CA ALA A 172 5.41 -1.97 0.51
C ALA A 172 5.04 -2.54 1.90
N PRO A 173 4.71 -3.83 2.01
CA PRO A 173 4.20 -4.43 3.26
C PRO A 173 5.18 -4.33 4.43
N ALA A 174 6.48 -4.43 4.19
CA ALA A 174 7.50 -4.25 5.24
C ALA A 174 7.48 -2.83 5.82
N ALA A 175 7.29 -1.80 4.99
CA ALA A 175 7.19 -0.42 5.44
C ALA A 175 5.92 -0.19 6.26
N VAL A 176 4.81 -0.85 5.90
CA VAL A 176 3.56 -0.82 6.71
C VAL A 176 3.78 -1.44 8.08
N ALA A 177 4.44 -2.58 8.16
CA ALA A 177 4.72 -3.23 9.43
C ALA A 177 5.53 -2.32 10.38
N LEU A 178 6.57 -1.67 9.85
CA LEU A 178 7.36 -0.69 10.61
C LEU A 178 6.52 0.53 11.04
N ALA A 179 5.76 1.11 10.11
CA ALA A 179 4.90 2.25 10.39
C ALA A 179 3.81 1.91 11.41
N LEU A 180 3.23 0.71 11.35
CA LEU A 180 2.25 0.22 12.31
C LEU A 180 2.86 0.02 13.70
N ALA A 181 4.06 -0.55 13.79
CA ALA A 181 4.78 -0.68 15.06
C ALA A 181 5.02 0.70 15.69
N GLY A 182 5.50 1.66 14.92
CA GLY A 182 5.67 3.05 15.37
C GLY A 182 4.34 3.71 15.76
N TRP A 183 3.27 3.46 15.01
CA TRP A 183 1.93 3.94 15.31
C TRP A 183 1.42 3.41 16.64
N LEU A 184 1.55 2.09 16.86
CA LEU A 184 1.12 1.44 18.10
C LEU A 184 1.91 1.96 19.30
N ALA A 185 3.24 2.03 19.20
CA ALA A 185 4.08 2.57 20.27
C ALA A 185 3.69 4.02 20.61
N ALA A 186 3.54 4.88 19.60
CA ALA A 186 3.13 6.26 19.80
C ALA A 186 1.72 6.37 20.39
N LEU A 187 0.78 5.50 19.98
CA LEU A 187 -0.58 5.47 20.52
C LEU A 187 -0.60 5.03 21.98
N LEU A 188 0.13 4.00 22.34
CA LEU A 188 0.20 3.49 23.73
C LEU A 188 0.77 4.56 24.68
N VAL A 189 1.79 5.27 24.26
CA VAL A 189 2.42 6.33 25.07
C VAL A 189 1.54 7.58 25.14
N SER A 190 1.11 8.11 23.99
CA SER A 190 0.42 9.40 23.90
C SER A 190 -1.09 9.32 24.11
N ARG A 191 -1.69 8.15 23.88
CA ARG A 191 -3.14 7.91 23.78
C ARG A 191 -3.83 8.78 22.71
N THR A 192 -3.06 9.29 21.74
CA THR A 192 -3.54 10.26 20.76
C THR A 192 -3.36 9.72 19.35
N VAL A 193 -4.49 9.35 18.71
CA VAL A 193 -4.50 8.74 17.37
C VAL A 193 -3.84 9.64 16.32
N SER A 194 -4.07 10.95 16.38
CA SER A 194 -3.52 11.88 15.40
C SER A 194 -2.01 12.01 15.50
N LEU A 195 -1.45 12.03 16.71
CA LEU A 195 0.00 12.05 16.92
C LEU A 195 0.63 10.75 16.41
N ALA A 196 0.05 9.60 16.75
CA ALA A 196 0.49 8.31 16.26
C ALA A 196 0.49 8.25 14.72
N SER A 197 -0.58 8.77 14.09
CA SER A 197 -0.68 8.79 12.61
C SER A 197 0.33 9.72 11.94
N ILE A 198 0.64 10.86 12.55
CA ILE A 198 1.67 11.77 12.06
C ILE A 198 3.05 11.12 12.17
N LEU A 199 3.38 10.51 13.33
CA LEU A 199 4.65 9.81 13.52
C LEU A 199 4.80 8.62 12.56
N ALA A 200 3.74 7.83 12.36
CA ALA A 200 3.76 6.75 11.38
C ALA A 200 4.02 7.25 9.95
N ALA A 201 3.43 8.38 9.57
CA ALA A 201 3.68 8.99 8.26
C ALA A 201 5.14 9.49 8.13
N VAL A 202 5.73 10.05 9.18
CA VAL A 202 7.15 10.44 9.19
C VAL A 202 8.05 9.20 9.07
N VAL A 203 7.81 8.17 9.91
CA VAL A 203 8.58 6.91 9.87
C VAL A 203 8.52 6.29 8.48
N LEU A 204 7.32 6.20 7.89
CA LEU A 204 7.13 5.69 6.54
C LEU A 204 7.93 6.49 5.52
N GLY A 205 7.74 7.82 5.49
CA GLY A 205 8.38 8.70 4.51
C GLY A 205 9.91 8.66 4.54
N LEU A 206 10.50 8.31 5.68
CA LEU A 206 11.94 8.10 5.83
C LEU A 206 12.34 6.67 5.46
N ALA A 207 11.62 5.66 5.97
CA ALA A 207 12.00 4.25 5.83
C ALA A 207 12.00 3.78 4.36
N ILE A 208 11.04 4.24 3.54
CA ILE A 208 10.89 3.80 2.14
C ILE A 208 12.07 4.13 1.22
N TRP A 209 13.04 4.92 1.69
CA TRP A 209 14.28 5.19 0.94
C TRP A 209 15.34 4.09 1.12
N PHE A 210 15.16 3.23 2.12
CA PHE A 210 16.15 2.22 2.52
C PHE A 210 15.61 0.79 2.36
N PRO A 211 16.42 -0.19 1.89
CA PRO A 211 16.07 -1.60 1.99
C PRO A 211 15.89 -2.02 3.47
N PRO A 212 14.98 -2.94 3.80
CA PRO A 212 14.06 -3.68 2.94
C PRO A 212 12.71 -2.99 2.69
N PHE A 213 12.55 -1.71 3.03
CA PHE A 213 11.27 -0.98 3.01
C PHE A 213 10.95 -0.35 1.65
N ARG A 214 11.95 -0.27 0.78
CA ARG A 214 11.80 0.34 -0.54
C ARG A 214 10.92 -0.54 -1.44
N PRO A 215 9.81 0.00 -2.03
CA PRO A 215 8.80 -0.82 -2.71
C PRO A 215 9.23 -1.33 -4.08
N ALA A 216 10.12 -0.62 -4.80
CA ALA A 216 10.57 -0.98 -6.15
C ALA A 216 11.90 -0.30 -6.47
N HIS A 217 12.54 -0.73 -7.56
CA HIS A 217 13.74 -0.07 -8.06
C HIS A 217 13.44 1.34 -8.59
N GLY A 218 14.44 2.21 -8.55
CA GLY A 218 14.30 3.60 -9.00
C GLY A 218 13.94 4.56 -7.86
N TRP A 219 13.92 5.85 -8.17
CA TRP A 219 13.70 6.94 -7.22
C TRP A 219 12.23 7.41 -7.16
N LEU A 220 11.45 7.11 -8.20
CA LEU A 220 10.06 7.60 -8.34
C LEU A 220 9.10 7.02 -7.27
N PRO A 221 9.05 5.69 -7.01
CA PRO A 221 8.16 5.16 -6.00
C PRO A 221 8.41 5.72 -4.59
N PRO A 222 9.66 5.75 -4.07
CA PRO A 222 9.91 6.38 -2.76
C PRO A 222 9.53 7.87 -2.73
N LEU A 223 9.77 8.62 -3.79
CA LEU A 223 9.36 10.02 -3.87
C LEU A 223 7.83 10.18 -3.76
N VAL A 224 7.07 9.43 -4.55
CA VAL A 224 5.60 9.46 -4.54
C VAL A 224 5.06 9.12 -3.14
N LEU A 225 5.61 8.10 -2.49
CA LEU A 225 5.20 7.70 -1.14
C LEU A 225 5.60 8.74 -0.07
N THR A 226 6.74 9.41 -0.24
CA THR A 226 7.13 10.54 0.64
C THR A 226 6.14 11.71 0.47
N LEU A 227 5.76 12.05 -0.75
CA LEU A 227 4.76 13.09 -1.00
C LEU A 227 3.39 12.72 -0.41
N LEU A 228 3.02 11.45 -0.50
CA LEU A 228 1.80 10.93 0.13
C LEU A 228 1.86 11.02 1.65
N ALA A 229 2.98 10.68 2.28
CA ALA A 229 3.19 10.88 3.72
C ALA A 229 3.09 12.37 4.10
N GLY A 230 3.68 13.25 3.32
CA GLY A 230 3.54 14.71 3.45
C GLY A 230 2.09 15.19 3.34
N LEU A 231 1.32 14.64 2.40
CA LEU A 231 -0.11 14.91 2.26
C LEU A 231 -0.88 14.51 3.52
N VAL A 232 -0.62 13.30 4.04
CA VAL A 232 -1.26 12.82 5.29
C VAL A 232 -0.95 13.78 6.44
N ILE A 233 0.29 14.22 6.60
CA ILE A 233 0.68 15.20 7.63
C ILE A 233 -0.04 16.53 7.42
N ALA A 234 -0.08 17.05 6.19
CA ALA A 234 -0.79 18.28 5.85
C ALA A 234 -2.30 18.20 6.15
N ARG A 235 -2.92 17.04 5.91
CA ARG A 235 -4.33 16.78 6.27
C ARG A 235 -4.57 16.72 7.78
N HIS A 236 -3.52 16.63 8.60
CA HIS A 236 -3.58 16.71 10.06
C HIS A 236 -3.42 18.13 10.63
N ARG A 237 -3.38 19.18 9.80
CA ARG A 237 -3.18 20.58 10.25
C ARG A 237 -4.06 21.01 11.43
N ALA A 238 -5.34 20.63 11.42
CA ALA A 238 -6.25 20.95 12.53
C ALA A 238 -5.90 20.17 13.82
N ASN A 239 -5.44 18.92 13.68
CA ASN A 239 -4.96 18.13 14.83
C ASN A 239 -3.65 18.71 15.38
N ILE A 240 -2.72 19.11 14.50
CA ILE A 240 -1.45 19.74 14.91
C ILE A 240 -1.71 21.00 15.72
N ARG A 241 -2.68 21.84 15.29
CA ARG A 241 -3.09 23.01 16.09
C ARG A 241 -3.61 22.63 17.47
N ARG A 242 -4.48 21.62 17.58
CA ARG A 242 -5.00 21.14 18.87
C ARG A 242 -3.93 20.46 19.72
N LEU A 243 -2.99 19.72 19.10
CA LEU A 243 -1.85 19.15 19.83
C LEU A 243 -0.98 20.23 20.47
N ARG A 244 -0.66 21.30 19.72
CA ARG A 244 0.11 22.46 20.23
C ARG A 244 -0.64 23.20 21.34
N ALA A 245 -1.96 23.27 21.25
CA ALA A 245 -2.82 23.89 22.27
C ALA A 245 -3.17 22.95 23.46
N GLY A 246 -2.68 21.70 23.46
CA GLY A 246 -3.01 20.73 24.52
C GLY A 246 -4.48 20.23 24.50
N THR A 247 -5.26 20.56 23.46
CA THR A 247 -6.71 20.29 23.35
C THR A 247 -7.05 19.11 22.42
N GLU A 248 -6.05 18.37 21.93
CA GLU A 248 -6.34 17.20 21.09
C GLU A 248 -6.91 16.06 21.95
N PRO A 249 -8.08 15.48 21.56
CA PRO A 249 -8.72 14.44 22.35
C PRO A 249 -7.86 13.18 22.45
N ARG A 250 -7.72 12.64 23.68
CA ARG A 250 -7.05 11.36 23.95
C ARG A 250 -8.03 10.21 23.96
N LEU A 251 -7.58 9.00 23.66
CA LEU A 251 -8.38 7.79 23.85
C LEU A 251 -8.42 7.43 25.33
N ALA A 252 -9.64 7.25 25.87
CA ALA A 252 -9.85 6.72 27.20
C ALA A 252 -9.83 5.18 27.12
N PHE A 253 -8.75 4.56 27.62
CA PHE A 253 -8.72 3.12 27.85
C PHE A 253 -9.33 2.87 29.23
N GLY A 254 -10.51 2.26 29.27
CA GLY A 254 -11.10 1.72 30.51
C GLY A 254 -12.07 2.61 31.30
N ARG A 255 -12.38 3.83 30.88
CA ARG A 255 -13.50 4.59 31.52
C ARG A 255 -14.76 4.49 30.67
N ARG A 256 -15.87 4.02 31.25
CA ARG A 256 -17.20 4.23 30.70
C ARG A 256 -17.40 5.74 30.51
N ALA A 257 -17.89 6.13 29.32
CA ALA A 257 -18.37 7.49 29.15
C ALA A 257 -19.41 7.79 30.29
N PRO A 258 -19.41 8.98 30.89
CA PRO A 258 -20.51 9.37 31.76
C PRO A 258 -21.80 9.20 30.96
N SER A 259 -22.80 8.56 31.58
CA SER A 259 -24.17 8.51 31.05
C SER A 259 -24.63 9.94 30.79
N PRO A 260 -25.37 10.21 29.70
CA PRO A 260 -26.00 11.50 29.51
C PRO A 260 -26.83 11.78 30.77
N GLU A 261 -26.55 12.91 31.42
CA GLU A 261 -27.40 13.38 32.49
C GLU A 261 -28.81 13.52 31.93
N THR A 262 -29.75 12.76 32.49
CA THR A 262 -31.19 12.97 32.25
C THR A 262 -31.50 14.40 32.70
N PRO A 263 -32.12 15.24 31.85
CA PRO A 263 -32.51 16.56 32.27
C PRO A 263 -33.46 16.42 33.47
N PRO A 264 -33.35 17.30 34.49
CA PRO A 264 -34.27 17.27 35.63
C PRO A 264 -35.69 17.49 35.10
N THR A 265 -36.59 16.61 35.57
CA THR A 265 -38.06 16.65 35.34
C THR A 265 -38.68 17.87 35.93
#